data_9e7d025c824c625890df06ec58d04ea1
#
_entry.id   9e7d025c824c625890df06ec58d04ea1
#
_cell.length_a   1.000
_cell.length_b   1.000
_cell.length_c   1.000
_cell.angle_alpha   90.00
_cell.angle_beta   90.00
_cell.angle_gamma   90.00
#
_symmetry.space_group_name_H-M   'P 1'
#
loop_
_entity.id
_entity.type
_entity.pdbx_description
1 polymer ?
#
loop_
_entity_poly.entity_id
_entity_poly.type
_entity_poly.pdbx_seq_one_letter_code
_entity_poly.pdbx_strand_id
1 'polypeptide(L)'
;MDEQKYSIAQWEEPDRIYKELKELTSQPIWEISPGAHEEVLEHFKTKCAGSKKISDEAKKYIPGGVQHNLAFNYPFPIAVEKAEGAYMYDVDGNRY
;
A
#
# COMPACT_ATOMS: atom_id res chain seq x y z
N MET A 1 28.70 33.36 -14.61
CA MET A 1 27.31 32.93 -14.85
C MET A 1 26.78 32.42 -13.53
N ASP A 2 25.70 32.96 -13.08
CA ASP A 2 25.10 32.61 -11.80
C ASP A 2 24.41 31.25 -11.96
N GLU A 3 25.05 30.18 -11.45
CA GLU A 3 24.53 28.79 -11.56
C GLU A 3 23.16 28.60 -10.90
N GLN A 4 22.80 29.47 -9.97
CA GLN A 4 21.49 29.44 -9.32
C GLN A 4 20.33 29.83 -10.26
N LYS A 5 20.61 30.46 -11.38
CA LYS A 5 19.55 30.95 -12.28
C LYS A 5 18.84 29.86 -13.07
N TYR A 6 19.40 28.65 -13.14
CA TYR A 6 18.87 27.54 -13.94
C TYR A 6 18.47 26.33 -13.09
N SER A 7 18.65 26.39 -11.78
CA SER A 7 18.21 25.33 -10.89
C SER A 7 16.74 25.50 -10.54
N ILE A 8 15.90 24.56 -10.95
CA ILE A 8 14.47 24.53 -10.63
C ILE A 8 14.23 23.98 -9.22
N ALA A 9 15.22 23.28 -8.66
CA ALA A 9 15.13 22.67 -7.34
C ALA A 9 16.36 23.05 -6.51
N GLN A 10 16.13 23.43 -5.26
CA GLN A 10 17.19 23.54 -4.26
C GLN A 10 17.35 22.17 -3.61
N TRP A 11 18.55 21.62 -3.70
CA TRP A 11 18.89 20.36 -3.06
C TRP A 11 19.33 20.62 -1.63
N GLU A 12 18.75 19.89 -0.70
CA GLU A 12 19.18 19.91 0.67
C GLU A 12 20.58 19.27 0.81
N GLU A 13 21.37 19.77 1.77
CA GLU A 13 22.67 19.19 2.07
C GLU A 13 22.54 17.72 2.51
N PRO A 14 23.26 16.77 1.88
CA PRO A 14 23.14 15.34 2.18
C PRO A 14 23.34 15.01 3.66
N ASP A 15 24.29 15.66 4.33
CA ASP A 15 24.57 15.43 5.74
C ASP A 15 23.40 15.81 6.64
N ARG A 16 22.67 16.86 6.29
CA ARG A 16 21.45 17.26 6.98
C ARG A 16 20.36 16.20 6.81
N ILE A 17 20.15 15.71 5.58
CA ILE A 17 19.16 14.66 5.28
C ILE A 17 19.50 13.40 6.08
N TYR A 18 20.75 12.95 6.08
CA TYR A 18 21.17 11.77 6.83
C TYR A 18 21.01 11.94 8.34
N LYS A 19 21.27 13.13 8.86
CA LYS A 19 21.07 13.43 10.28
C LYS A 19 19.59 13.34 10.66
N GLU A 20 18.72 14.00 9.91
CA GLU A 20 17.27 13.99 10.15
C GLU A 20 16.69 12.58 10.02
N LEU A 21 17.14 11.80 9.02
CA LEU A 21 16.76 10.42 8.85
C LEU A 21 17.19 9.55 10.06
N LYS A 22 18.40 9.72 10.53
CA LYS A 22 18.89 9.02 11.71
C LYS A 22 18.10 9.36 12.96
N GLU A 23 17.77 10.65 13.16
CA GLU A 23 16.92 11.09 14.27
C GLU A 23 15.52 10.46 14.18
N LEU A 24 14.91 10.45 12.99
CA LEU A 24 13.62 9.83 12.74
C LEU A 24 13.64 8.31 13.01
N THR A 25 14.64 7.61 12.50
CA THR A 25 14.75 6.15 12.66
C THR A 25 15.18 5.70 14.06
N SER A 26 15.69 6.60 14.88
CA SER A 26 16.03 6.31 16.29
C SER A 26 14.85 6.51 17.25
N GLN A 27 13.74 7.06 16.78
CA GLN A 27 12.54 7.21 17.59
C GLN A 27 11.91 5.85 17.90
N PRO A 28 11.22 5.72 19.02
CA PRO A 28 10.47 4.51 19.34
C PRO A 28 9.45 4.19 18.24
N ILE A 29 9.40 2.92 17.83
CA ILE A 29 8.36 2.46 16.91
C ILE A 29 7.04 2.42 17.65
N TRP A 30 6.03 3.06 17.09
CA TRP A 30 4.67 2.97 17.61
C TRP A 30 4.10 1.59 17.24
N GLU A 31 3.84 0.79 18.24
CA GLU A 31 3.23 -0.51 18.06
C GLU A 31 1.75 -0.36 17.66
N ILE A 32 1.31 -1.15 16.68
CA ILE A 32 -0.10 -1.27 16.38
C ILE A 32 -0.76 -2.00 17.55
N SER A 33 -1.87 -1.46 18.07
CA SER A 33 -2.59 -2.14 19.15
C SER A 33 -3.02 -3.54 18.71
N PRO A 34 -2.87 -4.57 19.54
CA PRO A 34 -3.21 -5.95 19.15
C PRO A 34 -4.61 -6.08 18.54
N GLY A 35 -5.62 -5.41 19.11
CA GLY A 35 -6.99 -5.44 18.60
C GLY A 35 -7.19 -4.79 17.24
N ALA A 36 -6.40 -3.77 16.87
CA ALA A 36 -6.55 -3.08 15.58
C ALA A 36 -6.17 -3.99 14.40
N HIS A 37 -5.20 -4.88 14.58
CA HIS A 37 -4.81 -5.83 13.54
C HIS A 37 -5.92 -6.85 13.27
N GLU A 38 -6.51 -7.41 14.32
CA GLU A 38 -7.62 -8.34 14.21
C GLU A 38 -8.86 -7.69 13.58
N GLU A 39 -9.17 -6.44 13.92
CA GLU A 39 -10.28 -5.70 13.30
C GLU A 39 -10.09 -5.54 11.79
N VAL A 40 -8.89 -5.21 11.34
CA VAL A 40 -8.58 -5.09 9.90
C VAL A 40 -8.74 -6.44 9.21
N LEU A 41 -8.21 -7.53 9.78
CA LEU A 41 -8.35 -8.87 9.21
C LEU A 41 -9.80 -9.33 9.16
N GLU A 42 -10.60 -9.04 10.17
CA GLU A 42 -12.02 -9.37 10.18
C GLU A 42 -12.80 -8.59 9.12
N HIS A 43 -12.44 -7.31 8.88
CA HIS A 43 -13.00 -6.53 7.77
C HIS A 43 -12.74 -7.24 6.42
N PHE A 44 -11.50 -7.63 6.14
CA PHE A 44 -11.18 -8.36 4.91
C PHE A 44 -11.97 -9.66 4.78
N LYS A 45 -12.10 -10.41 5.85
CA LYS A 45 -12.82 -11.69 5.92
C LYS A 45 -14.30 -11.52 5.59
N THR A 46 -14.93 -10.48 6.14
CA THR A 46 -16.38 -10.27 6.04
C THR A 46 -16.78 -9.45 4.83
N LYS A 47 -15.97 -8.46 4.43
CA LYS A 47 -16.31 -7.49 3.37
C LYS A 47 -15.67 -7.78 2.03
N CYS A 48 -14.65 -8.65 1.97
CA CYS A 48 -13.87 -8.90 0.76
C CYS A 48 -13.81 -10.40 0.40
N ALA A 49 -14.88 -11.15 0.71
CA ALA A 49 -14.94 -12.60 0.47
C ALA A 49 -14.84 -12.98 -1.01
N GLY A 50 -15.41 -12.17 -1.91
CA GLY A 50 -15.31 -12.35 -3.36
C GLY A 50 -13.89 -12.15 -3.87
N SER A 51 -13.21 -11.10 -3.41
CA SER A 51 -11.80 -10.87 -3.72
C SER A 51 -10.93 -12.04 -3.26
N LYS A 52 -11.17 -12.56 -2.06
CA LYS A 52 -10.47 -13.75 -1.56
C LYS A 52 -10.66 -14.96 -2.47
N LYS A 53 -11.89 -15.23 -2.89
CA LYS A 53 -12.22 -16.35 -3.79
C LYS A 53 -11.48 -16.23 -5.12
N ILE A 54 -11.44 -15.05 -5.73
CA ILE A 54 -10.71 -14.78 -6.97
C ILE A 54 -9.21 -14.99 -6.77
N SER A 55 -8.63 -14.47 -5.68
CA SER A 55 -7.22 -14.65 -5.36
C SER A 55 -6.85 -16.12 -5.16
N ASP A 56 -7.65 -16.87 -4.42
CA ASP A 56 -7.41 -18.30 -4.16
C ASP A 56 -7.51 -19.13 -5.45
N GLU A 57 -8.42 -18.80 -6.34
CA GLU A 57 -8.52 -19.44 -7.66
C GLU A 57 -7.32 -19.10 -8.55
N ALA A 58 -6.95 -17.81 -8.60
CA ALA A 58 -5.83 -17.34 -9.40
C ALA A 58 -4.49 -17.97 -8.99
N LYS A 59 -4.27 -18.27 -7.72
CA LYS A 59 -3.05 -18.94 -7.22
C LYS A 59 -2.81 -20.32 -7.82
N LYS A 60 -3.82 -20.96 -8.37
CA LYS A 60 -3.68 -22.26 -9.04
C LYS A 60 -2.98 -22.14 -10.41
N TYR A 61 -2.98 -20.94 -11.00
CA TYR A 61 -2.51 -20.70 -12.36
C TYR A 61 -1.37 -19.68 -12.43
N ILE A 62 -1.35 -18.73 -11.49
CA ILE A 62 -0.41 -17.61 -11.47
C ILE A 62 0.31 -17.59 -10.12
N PRO A 63 1.67 -17.52 -10.08
CA PRO A 63 2.41 -17.37 -8.84
C PRO A 63 1.89 -16.21 -7.98
N GLY A 64 1.52 -16.50 -6.72
CA GLY A 64 0.94 -15.53 -5.82
C GLY A 64 -0.49 -15.06 -6.14
N GLY A 65 -1.09 -15.53 -7.25
CA GLY A 65 -2.43 -15.16 -7.68
C GLY A 65 -2.55 -13.73 -8.21
N VAL A 66 -1.43 -13.12 -8.61
CA VAL A 66 -1.37 -11.73 -9.11
C VAL A 66 -0.52 -11.64 -10.37
N GLN A 67 -0.87 -10.70 -11.25
CA GLN A 67 -0.17 -10.48 -12.51
C GLN A 67 1.22 -9.82 -12.35
N HIS A 68 1.49 -9.23 -11.20
CA HIS A 68 2.73 -8.53 -10.90
C HIS A 68 3.03 -8.58 -9.40
N ASN A 69 4.30 -8.71 -9.03
CA ASN A 69 4.72 -8.80 -7.62
C ASN A 69 4.30 -7.60 -6.75
N LEU A 70 4.22 -6.40 -7.31
CA LEU A 70 3.74 -5.21 -6.61
C LEU A 70 2.22 -5.23 -6.32
N ALA A 71 1.47 -6.09 -7.00
CA ALA A 71 0.05 -6.29 -6.75
C ALA A 71 -0.23 -7.29 -5.61
N PHE A 72 0.82 -7.90 -5.05
CA PHE A 72 0.68 -8.82 -3.92
C PHE A 72 0.50 -8.02 -2.62
N ASN A 73 -0.69 -8.13 -2.04
CA ASN A 73 -1.03 -7.48 -0.77
C ASN A 73 -1.56 -8.51 0.24
N TYR A 74 -1.21 -8.28 1.49
CA TYR A 74 -1.71 -9.07 2.61
C TYR A 74 -3.06 -8.50 3.11
N PRO A 75 -4.05 -9.31 3.47
CA PRO A 75 -4.07 -10.79 3.46
C PRO A 75 -4.28 -11.40 2.06
N PHE A 76 -4.83 -10.66 1.14
CA PHE A 76 -5.01 -10.98 -0.29
C PHE A 76 -5.31 -9.68 -1.06
N PRO A 77 -5.01 -9.61 -2.35
CA PRO A 77 -5.33 -8.44 -3.16
C PRO A 77 -6.84 -8.29 -3.33
N ILE A 78 -7.30 -7.05 -3.32
CA ILE A 78 -8.70 -6.70 -3.63
C ILE A 78 -8.90 -6.79 -5.14
N ALA A 79 -9.93 -7.49 -5.58
CA ALA A 79 -10.31 -7.58 -6.98
C ALA A 79 -11.22 -6.42 -7.36
N VAL A 80 -10.69 -5.46 -8.12
CA VAL A 80 -11.44 -4.30 -8.60
C VAL A 80 -12.31 -4.72 -9.79
N GLU A 81 -13.61 -4.43 -9.73
CA GLU A 81 -14.56 -4.66 -10.80
C GLU A 81 -14.71 -3.46 -11.73
N LYS A 82 -14.77 -2.24 -11.15
CA LYS A 82 -14.88 -0.99 -11.92
C LYS A 82 -14.24 0.19 -11.21
N ALA A 83 -13.96 1.23 -11.99
CA ALA A 83 -13.59 2.54 -11.48
C ALA A 83 -14.46 3.62 -12.15
N GLU A 84 -14.88 4.62 -11.38
CA GLU A 84 -15.73 5.69 -11.86
C GLU A 84 -15.43 6.98 -11.10
N GLY A 85 -14.99 8.00 -11.83
CA GLY A 85 -14.52 9.26 -11.24
C GLY A 85 -13.30 9.02 -10.32
N ALA A 86 -13.39 9.43 -9.07
CA ALA A 86 -12.35 9.24 -8.05
C ALA A 86 -12.50 7.95 -7.23
N TYR A 87 -13.44 7.08 -7.61
CA TYR A 87 -13.77 5.89 -6.82
C TYR A 87 -13.43 4.60 -7.55
N MET A 88 -13.00 3.60 -6.78
CA MET A 88 -12.92 2.20 -7.22
C MET A 88 -13.94 1.35 -6.47
N TYR A 89 -14.43 0.33 -7.14
CA TYR A 89 -15.38 -0.63 -6.57
C TYR A 89 -14.83 -2.04 -6.75
N ASP A 90 -14.82 -2.79 -5.68
CA ASP A 90 -14.42 -4.19 -5.74
C ASP A 90 -15.60 -5.11 -6.13
N VAL A 91 -15.28 -6.38 -6.33
CA VAL A 91 -16.29 -7.42 -6.68
C VAL A 91 -17.29 -7.70 -5.56
N ASP A 92 -17.01 -7.24 -4.34
CA ASP A 92 -17.88 -7.36 -3.17
C ASP A 92 -18.78 -6.12 -2.98
N GLY A 93 -18.64 -5.10 -3.85
CA GLY A 93 -19.42 -3.87 -3.84
C GLY A 93 -18.90 -2.79 -2.87
N ASN A 94 -17.71 -2.99 -2.28
CA ASN A 94 -17.10 -1.96 -1.46
C ASN A 94 -16.57 -0.83 -2.35
N ARG A 95 -16.69 0.41 -1.86
CA ARG A 95 -16.18 1.61 -2.54
C ARG A 95 -14.95 2.15 -1.82
N TYR A 96 -13.95 2.46 -2.58
CA TYR A 96 -12.68 3.06 -2.14
C TYR A 96 -12.42 4.40 -2.78
#